data_cbfa25a809d2c0dd9303c247f9c69384
#
_entry.id   cbfa25a809d2c0dd9303c247f9c69384
#
_cell.length_a   1.000
_cell.length_b   1.000
_cell.length_c   1.000
_cell.angle_alpha   90.00
_cell.angle_beta   90.00
_cell.angle_gamma   90.00
#
_symmetry.space_group_name_H-M   'P 1'
#
loop_
_entity.id
_entity.type
_entity.pdbx_description
1 polymer ?
#
loop_
_entity_poly.entity_id
_entity_poly.type
_entity_poly.pdbx_seq_one_letter_code
_entity_poly.pdbx_strand_id
1 'polypeptide(L)'
;KSRLKTPDSIVEKIARKGIAEPDFERIRSEITDIAGVRVTCSFVADVYRLFDLLTAQDDVTVRTVKDYIATPKDNGYKSLHAIIEVPVFLSTGALSVPVEVQFRTIAMDFWASLEHKIYYKYRGQVPDGLLAELKDAAESASSLDERMQRLHQELHHPGGSGIISA
;
A
#
# COMPACT_ATOMS: atom_id res chain seq x y z
N LYS A 1 5.76 -8.60 -2.97
CA LYS A 1 4.86 -9.39 -3.86
C LYS A 1 4.46 -8.54 -5.05
N SER A 2 4.36 -9.14 -6.25
CA SER A 2 3.87 -8.47 -7.45
C SER A 2 2.59 -9.13 -7.96
N ARG A 3 1.79 -8.38 -8.69
CA ARG A 3 0.54 -8.82 -9.30
C ARG A 3 0.30 -8.07 -10.61
N LEU A 4 -0.17 -8.80 -11.63
CA LEU A 4 -0.84 -8.21 -12.77
C LEU A 4 -2.35 -8.45 -12.62
N LYS A 5 -3.14 -7.42 -12.92
CA LYS A 5 -4.60 -7.53 -12.95
C LYS A 5 -5.02 -8.41 -14.12
N THR A 6 -5.95 -9.35 -13.87
CA THR A 6 -6.48 -10.22 -14.92
C THR A 6 -7.32 -9.41 -15.92
N PRO A 7 -7.43 -9.84 -17.19
CA PRO A 7 -8.26 -9.18 -18.18
C PRO A 7 -9.70 -8.95 -17.68
N ASP A 8 -10.32 -9.95 -17.05
CA ASP A 8 -11.67 -9.82 -16.49
C ASP A 8 -11.76 -8.70 -15.44
N SER A 9 -10.78 -8.62 -14.53
CA SER A 9 -10.72 -7.55 -13.52
C SER A 9 -10.48 -6.16 -14.13
N ILE A 10 -9.83 -6.08 -15.30
CA ILE A 10 -9.69 -4.82 -16.04
C ILE A 10 -11.05 -4.42 -16.63
N VAL A 11 -11.77 -5.36 -17.27
CA VAL A 11 -13.10 -5.14 -17.84
C VAL A 11 -14.09 -4.69 -16.77
N GLU A 12 -14.13 -5.37 -15.61
CA GLU A 12 -14.97 -4.97 -14.48
C GLU A 12 -14.64 -3.54 -13.99
N LYS A 13 -13.35 -3.18 -13.97
CA LYS A 13 -12.94 -1.84 -13.54
C LYS A 13 -13.29 -0.78 -14.56
N ILE A 14 -13.20 -1.07 -15.87
CA ILE A 14 -13.65 -0.21 -16.95
C ILE A 14 -15.13 0.11 -16.78
N ALA A 15 -15.97 -0.92 -16.59
CA ALA A 15 -17.41 -0.77 -16.39
C ALA A 15 -17.72 0.06 -15.13
N ARG A 16 -17.04 -0.22 -14.01
CA ARG A 16 -17.25 0.52 -12.75
C ARG A 16 -16.85 1.99 -12.85
N LYS A 17 -15.85 2.32 -13.66
CA LYS A 17 -15.40 3.71 -13.89
C LYS A 17 -16.25 4.43 -14.94
N GLY A 18 -17.13 3.74 -15.65
CA GLY A 18 -17.94 4.32 -16.73
C GLY A 18 -17.09 4.78 -17.93
N ILE A 19 -15.98 4.09 -18.21
CA ILE A 19 -15.12 4.42 -19.34
C ILE A 19 -15.85 4.02 -20.63
N ALA A 20 -16.37 5.01 -21.37
CA ALA A 20 -16.99 4.79 -22.66
C ALA A 20 -15.93 4.61 -23.74
N GLU A 21 -16.13 3.64 -24.66
CA GLU A 21 -15.25 3.36 -25.79
C GLU A 21 -13.77 3.16 -25.36
N PRO A 22 -13.47 2.10 -24.56
CA PRO A 22 -12.14 1.88 -24.04
C PRO A 22 -11.19 1.42 -25.13
N ASP A 23 -10.26 2.27 -25.54
CA ASP A 23 -9.06 1.89 -26.29
C ASP A 23 -7.88 1.62 -25.33
N PHE A 24 -6.79 1.07 -25.84
CA PHE A 24 -5.62 0.73 -25.02
C PHE A 24 -4.97 1.94 -24.35
N GLU A 25 -4.93 3.09 -25.02
CA GLU A 25 -4.34 4.32 -24.48
C GLU A 25 -5.17 4.83 -23.30
N ARG A 26 -6.48 4.84 -23.46
CA ARG A 26 -7.42 5.26 -22.41
C ARG A 26 -7.42 4.31 -21.22
N ILE A 27 -7.39 2.99 -21.48
CA ILE A 27 -7.25 1.98 -20.41
C ILE A 27 -5.97 2.22 -19.63
N ARG A 28 -4.84 2.43 -20.29
CA ARG A 28 -3.53 2.66 -19.67
C ARG A 28 -3.50 3.95 -18.84
N SER A 29 -4.13 5.01 -19.32
CA SER A 29 -4.15 6.30 -18.62
C SER A 29 -5.08 6.29 -17.41
N GLU A 30 -6.22 5.61 -17.49
CA GLU A 30 -7.25 5.63 -16.45
C GLU A 30 -7.15 4.47 -15.45
N ILE A 31 -6.59 3.32 -15.84
CA ILE A 31 -6.42 2.15 -14.98
C ILE A 31 -4.95 1.98 -14.61
N THR A 32 -4.52 2.73 -13.61
CA THR A 32 -3.11 2.82 -13.20
C THR A 32 -2.64 1.68 -12.28
N ASP A 33 -3.51 0.72 -11.95
CA ASP A 33 -3.25 -0.43 -11.07
C ASP A 33 -3.29 -1.78 -11.80
N ILE A 34 -3.01 -1.78 -13.11
CA ILE A 34 -2.86 -3.02 -13.91
C ILE A 34 -1.65 -3.80 -13.39
N ALA A 35 -0.51 -3.12 -13.25
CA ALA A 35 0.65 -3.66 -12.55
C ALA A 35 0.67 -3.15 -11.11
N GLY A 36 0.86 -4.07 -10.17
CA GLY A 36 0.91 -3.75 -8.74
C GLY A 36 2.08 -4.45 -8.05
N VAL A 37 2.74 -3.71 -7.16
CA VAL A 37 3.81 -4.23 -6.29
C VAL A 37 3.41 -3.95 -4.85
N ARG A 38 3.58 -4.95 -3.97
CA ARG A 38 3.45 -4.77 -2.53
C ARG A 38 4.78 -4.98 -1.86
N VAL A 39 5.20 -3.97 -1.12
CA VAL A 39 6.39 -3.96 -0.28
C VAL A 39 5.93 -4.07 1.17
N THR A 40 6.42 -5.08 1.89
CA THR A 40 6.12 -5.29 3.31
C THR A 40 7.38 -5.03 4.12
N CYS A 41 7.29 -4.11 5.07
CA CYS A 41 8.37 -3.63 5.93
C CYS A 41 8.16 -4.09 7.37
N SER A 42 9.21 -4.11 8.16
CA SER A 42 9.12 -4.41 9.58
C SER A 42 8.57 -3.23 10.38
N PHE A 43 8.93 -2.00 10.01
CA PHE A 43 8.62 -0.79 10.75
C PHE A 43 8.02 0.30 9.88
N VAL A 44 7.25 1.21 10.48
CA VAL A 44 6.66 2.35 9.79
C VAL A 44 7.74 3.25 9.17
N ALA A 45 8.85 3.47 9.87
CA ALA A 45 9.97 4.26 9.36
C ALA A 45 10.56 3.66 8.07
N ASP A 46 10.61 2.32 7.96
CA ASP A 46 11.11 1.66 6.75
C ASP A 46 10.16 1.84 5.55
N VAL A 47 8.85 1.96 5.80
CA VAL A 47 7.87 2.24 4.74
C VAL A 47 8.24 3.55 4.03
N TYR A 48 8.42 4.62 4.78
CA TYR A 48 8.77 5.93 4.21
C TYR A 48 10.16 5.94 3.59
N ARG A 49 11.15 5.33 4.27
CA ARG A 49 12.51 5.23 3.75
C ARG A 49 12.56 4.50 2.41
N LEU A 50 11.87 3.38 2.27
CA LEU A 50 11.85 2.63 1.01
C LEU A 50 11.08 3.37 -0.09
N PHE A 51 10.02 4.09 0.26
CA PHE A 51 9.33 4.98 -0.66
C PHE A 51 10.27 6.06 -1.19
N ASP A 52 11.00 6.76 -0.30
CA ASP A 52 11.95 7.82 -0.69
C ASP A 52 13.07 7.27 -1.58
N LEU A 53 13.63 6.10 -1.23
CA LEU A 53 14.66 5.44 -2.04
C LEU A 53 14.17 5.03 -3.43
N LEU A 54 12.94 4.54 -3.54
CA LEU A 54 12.34 4.19 -4.83
C LEU A 54 12.09 5.43 -5.69
N THR A 55 11.54 6.47 -5.10
CA THR A 55 11.15 7.69 -5.83
C THR A 55 12.32 8.62 -6.14
N ALA A 56 13.48 8.39 -5.53
CA ALA A 56 14.73 9.08 -5.85
C ALA A 56 15.46 8.49 -7.08
N GLN A 57 14.97 7.38 -7.67
CA GLN A 57 15.58 6.80 -8.88
C GLN A 57 15.27 7.67 -10.10
N ASP A 58 16.25 7.89 -10.97
CA ASP A 58 16.13 8.76 -12.15
C ASP A 58 15.13 8.26 -13.19
N ASP A 59 14.86 6.96 -13.21
CA ASP A 59 13.93 6.29 -14.13
C ASP A 59 12.53 6.09 -13.54
N VAL A 60 12.27 6.61 -12.34
CA VAL A 60 10.97 6.54 -11.65
C VAL A 60 10.32 7.91 -11.60
N THR A 61 9.12 8.02 -12.15
CA THR A 61 8.31 9.25 -12.06
C THR A 61 7.10 9.01 -11.15
N VAL A 62 6.94 9.83 -10.12
CA VAL A 62 5.78 9.76 -9.21
C VAL A 62 4.59 10.49 -9.82
N ARG A 63 3.46 9.79 -10.02
CA ARG A 63 2.19 10.39 -10.48
C ARG A 63 1.31 10.84 -9.32
N THR A 64 1.14 9.95 -8.32
CA THR A 64 0.20 10.18 -7.22
C THR A 64 0.68 9.45 -5.99
N VAL A 65 0.57 10.09 -4.83
CA VAL A 65 0.80 9.48 -3.52
C VAL A 65 -0.46 9.61 -2.68
N LYS A 66 -0.85 8.53 -2.01
CA LYS A 66 -1.93 8.51 -1.01
C LYS A 66 -1.40 7.89 0.27
N ASP A 67 -1.24 8.71 1.28
CA ASP A 67 -0.74 8.29 2.57
C ASP A 67 -1.89 7.98 3.53
N TYR A 68 -2.30 6.71 3.51
CA TYR A 68 -3.27 6.18 4.47
C TYR A 68 -2.64 5.74 5.81
N ILE A 69 -1.32 5.94 5.99
CA ILE A 69 -0.69 5.76 7.30
C ILE A 69 -0.92 7.02 8.12
N ALA A 70 -0.64 8.19 7.53
CA ALA A 70 -0.88 9.50 8.15
C ALA A 70 -2.38 9.82 8.25
N THR A 71 -3.18 9.45 7.24
CA THR A 71 -4.63 9.68 7.21
C THR A 71 -5.36 8.37 6.91
N PRO A 72 -5.61 7.52 7.92
CA PRO A 72 -6.28 6.24 7.74
C PRO A 72 -7.68 6.38 7.16
N LYS A 73 -8.15 5.34 6.47
CA LYS A 73 -9.56 5.29 6.05
C LYS A 73 -10.48 5.05 7.24
N ASP A 74 -11.77 5.33 7.07
CA ASP A 74 -12.79 5.21 8.12
C ASP A 74 -12.86 3.81 8.75
N ASN A 75 -12.53 2.77 7.97
CA ASN A 75 -12.48 1.38 8.44
C ASN A 75 -11.16 1.02 9.16
N GLY A 76 -10.23 1.97 9.34
CA GLY A 76 -8.92 1.74 9.96
C GLY A 76 -7.82 1.27 9.00
N TYR A 77 -8.08 1.14 7.69
CA TYR A 77 -7.08 0.73 6.71
C TYR A 77 -5.90 1.69 6.67
N LYS A 78 -4.68 1.16 6.77
CA LYS A 78 -3.40 1.88 6.65
C LYS A 78 -2.52 1.28 5.56
N SER A 79 -1.91 2.12 4.75
CA SER A 79 -0.90 1.78 3.73
C SER A 79 -0.40 3.08 3.08
N LEU A 80 0.84 3.13 2.63
CA LEU A 80 1.30 4.17 1.72
C LEU A 80 1.15 3.64 0.28
N HIS A 81 0.39 4.35 -0.55
CA HIS A 81 0.17 4.01 -1.96
C HIS A 81 0.87 5.03 -2.84
N ALA A 82 1.62 4.55 -3.82
CA ALA A 82 2.19 5.38 -4.88
C ALA A 82 1.80 4.82 -6.25
N ILE A 83 1.36 5.68 -7.13
CA ILE A 83 1.33 5.39 -8.56
C ILE A 83 2.60 5.99 -9.15
N ILE A 84 3.47 5.14 -9.63
CA ILE A 84 4.72 5.52 -10.29
C ILE A 84 4.68 5.12 -11.77
N GLU A 85 5.47 5.80 -12.57
CA GLU A 85 5.77 5.38 -13.93
C GLU A 85 7.20 4.88 -14.03
N VAL A 86 7.36 3.76 -14.70
CA VAL A 86 8.67 3.17 -14.99
C VAL A 86 8.81 2.91 -16.48
N PRO A 87 10.01 3.09 -17.09
CA PRO A 87 10.23 2.80 -18.48
C PRO A 87 10.31 1.28 -18.69
N VAL A 88 9.59 0.80 -19.68
CA VAL A 88 9.70 -0.57 -20.20
C VAL A 88 10.26 -0.50 -21.61
N PHE A 89 11.38 -1.16 -21.83
CA PHE A 89 12.07 -1.15 -23.13
C PHE A 89 11.57 -2.30 -24.00
N LEU A 90 10.86 -1.93 -25.06
CA LEU A 90 10.34 -2.85 -26.06
C LEU A 90 11.18 -2.77 -27.34
N SER A 91 11.03 -3.72 -28.25
CA SER A 91 11.66 -3.70 -29.58
C SER A 91 11.26 -2.47 -30.42
N THR A 92 10.10 -1.88 -30.11
CA THR A 92 9.54 -0.69 -30.76
C THR A 92 9.92 0.63 -30.09
N GLY A 93 10.65 0.60 -28.98
CA GLY A 93 11.04 1.77 -28.21
C GLY A 93 10.69 1.66 -26.72
N ALA A 94 10.99 2.72 -25.95
CA ALA A 94 10.65 2.79 -24.55
C ALA A 94 9.20 3.22 -24.36
N LEU A 95 8.51 2.54 -23.45
CA LEU A 95 7.13 2.82 -23.06
C LEU A 95 7.07 3.10 -21.56
N SER A 96 6.51 4.23 -21.13
CA SER A 96 6.25 4.50 -19.72
C SER A 96 5.02 3.74 -19.26
N VAL A 97 5.16 2.93 -18.18
CA VAL A 97 4.11 2.06 -17.66
C VAL A 97 3.77 2.45 -16.22
N PRO A 98 2.49 2.71 -15.91
CA PRO A 98 2.06 2.96 -14.54
C PRO A 98 2.08 1.69 -13.71
N VAL A 99 2.60 1.80 -12.49
CA VAL A 99 2.65 0.73 -11.49
C VAL A 99 2.14 1.25 -10.17
N GLU A 100 1.18 0.56 -9.55
CA GLU A 100 0.78 0.84 -8.18
C GLU A 100 1.74 0.15 -7.22
N VAL A 101 2.40 0.93 -6.37
CA VAL A 101 3.23 0.39 -5.28
C VAL A 101 2.54 0.65 -3.96
N GLN A 102 2.30 -0.42 -3.19
CA GLN A 102 1.71 -0.38 -1.86
C GLN A 102 2.77 -0.74 -0.83
N PHE A 103 3.09 0.19 0.05
CA PHE A 103 4.00 -0.03 1.16
C PHE A 103 3.20 -0.21 2.45
N ARG A 104 3.52 -1.26 3.21
CA ARG A 104 2.84 -1.63 4.46
C ARG A 104 3.83 -2.17 5.46
N THR A 105 3.49 -2.09 6.74
CA THR A 105 4.12 -2.95 7.73
C THR A 105 3.53 -4.37 7.67
N ILE A 106 4.15 -5.30 8.39
CA ILE A 106 3.62 -6.68 8.55
C ILE A 106 2.21 -6.64 9.16
N ALA A 107 1.99 -5.80 10.19
CA ALA A 107 0.70 -5.68 10.85
C ALA A 107 -0.38 -5.09 9.91
N MET A 108 -0.05 -4.05 9.15
CA MET A 108 -0.93 -3.46 8.13
C MET A 108 -1.30 -4.48 7.06
N ASP A 109 -0.34 -5.29 6.56
CA ASP A 109 -0.60 -6.29 5.51
C ASP A 109 -1.43 -7.47 6.03
N PHE A 110 -1.21 -7.88 7.28
CA PHE A 110 -2.04 -8.90 7.94
C PHE A 110 -3.49 -8.44 8.04
N TRP A 111 -3.71 -7.25 8.60
CA TRP A 111 -5.06 -6.69 8.77
C TRP A 111 -5.77 -6.51 7.41
N ALA A 112 -5.13 -5.89 6.43
CA ALA A 112 -5.70 -5.66 5.10
C ALA A 112 -6.02 -6.97 4.36
N SER A 113 -5.25 -8.03 4.59
CA SER A 113 -5.50 -9.35 4.02
C SER A 113 -6.73 -10.02 4.64
N LEU A 114 -6.96 -9.82 5.94
CA LEU A 114 -8.15 -10.31 6.65
C LEU A 114 -9.41 -9.53 6.22
N GLU A 115 -9.34 -8.21 6.22
CA GLU A 115 -10.43 -7.33 5.78
C GLU A 115 -10.91 -7.72 4.37
N HIS A 116 -9.98 -7.87 3.43
CA HIS A 116 -10.31 -8.27 2.06
C HIS A 116 -11.03 -9.63 1.99
N LYS A 117 -10.60 -10.63 2.81
CA LYS A 117 -11.25 -11.95 2.87
C LYS A 117 -12.68 -11.86 3.41
N ILE A 118 -12.90 -11.02 4.43
CA ILE A 118 -14.21 -10.79 5.04
C ILE A 118 -15.13 -10.12 4.01
N TYR A 119 -14.71 -9.03 3.37
CA TYR A 119 -15.49 -8.35 2.35
C TYR A 119 -15.83 -9.28 1.17
N TYR A 120 -14.90 -10.11 0.74
CA TYR A 120 -15.15 -11.08 -0.32
C TYR A 120 -16.19 -12.13 0.10
N LYS A 121 -16.07 -12.70 1.32
CA LYS A 121 -17.00 -13.69 1.85
C LYS A 121 -18.44 -13.16 1.96
N TYR A 122 -18.59 -11.93 2.40
CA TYR A 122 -19.89 -11.27 2.59
C TYR A 122 -20.36 -10.51 1.33
N ARG A 123 -19.68 -10.61 0.20
CA ARG A 123 -20.00 -9.90 -1.05
C ARG A 123 -20.23 -8.39 -0.85
N GLY A 124 -19.46 -7.78 0.04
CA GLY A 124 -19.55 -6.37 0.38
C GLY A 124 -20.64 -6.01 1.41
N GLN A 125 -21.47 -6.95 1.83
CA GLN A 125 -22.54 -6.76 2.85
C GLN A 125 -22.07 -7.30 4.22
N VAL A 126 -21.04 -6.67 4.78
CA VAL A 126 -20.47 -7.09 6.07
C VAL A 126 -21.34 -6.60 7.21
N PRO A 127 -21.73 -7.45 8.20
CA PRO A 127 -22.50 -7.03 9.36
C PRO A 127 -21.79 -5.94 10.17
N ASP A 128 -22.55 -4.98 10.72
CA ASP A 128 -22.01 -3.84 11.49
C ASP A 128 -21.14 -4.25 12.67
N GLY A 129 -21.53 -5.30 13.40
CA GLY A 129 -20.72 -5.84 14.50
C GLY A 129 -19.34 -6.32 14.05
N LEU A 130 -19.25 -6.95 12.86
CA LEU A 130 -17.98 -7.41 12.31
C LEU A 130 -17.14 -6.24 11.76
N LEU A 131 -17.79 -5.18 11.27
CA LEU A 131 -17.09 -3.94 10.87
C LEU A 131 -16.47 -3.25 12.09
N ALA A 132 -17.17 -3.21 13.22
CA ALA A 132 -16.63 -2.68 14.47
C ALA A 132 -15.42 -3.48 14.96
N GLU A 133 -15.52 -4.81 15.00
CA GLU A 133 -14.42 -5.71 15.34
C GLU A 133 -13.20 -5.53 14.42
N LEU A 134 -13.42 -5.35 13.12
CA LEU A 134 -12.34 -5.06 12.16
C LEU A 134 -11.65 -3.73 12.46
N LYS A 135 -12.40 -2.71 12.87
CA LYS A 135 -11.84 -1.41 13.23
C LYS A 135 -11.01 -1.51 14.51
N ASP A 136 -11.49 -2.20 15.54
CA ASP A 136 -10.74 -2.44 16.79
C ASP A 136 -9.45 -3.23 16.53
N ALA A 137 -9.52 -4.21 15.61
CA ALA A 137 -8.33 -4.94 15.17
C ALA A 137 -7.32 -4.04 14.42
N ALA A 138 -7.78 -3.05 13.66
CA ALA A 138 -6.90 -2.08 13.00
C ALA A 138 -6.18 -1.18 14.02
N GLU A 139 -6.86 -0.75 15.08
CA GLU A 139 -6.27 0.01 16.18
C GLU A 139 -5.21 -0.80 16.93
N SER A 140 -5.51 -2.09 17.18
CA SER A 140 -4.56 -3.02 17.79
C SER A 140 -3.30 -3.23 16.93
N ALA A 141 -3.47 -3.39 15.61
CA ALA A 141 -2.36 -3.50 14.66
C ALA A 141 -1.51 -2.22 14.63
N SER A 142 -2.14 -1.05 14.69
CA SER A 142 -1.45 0.25 14.75
C SER A 142 -0.63 0.39 16.03
N SER A 143 -1.21 0.03 17.17
CA SER A 143 -0.53 0.04 18.47
C SER A 143 0.66 -0.90 18.51
N LEU A 144 0.55 -2.07 17.86
CA LEU A 144 1.65 -3.02 17.72
C LEU A 144 2.80 -2.40 16.90
N ASP A 145 2.51 -1.77 15.75
CA ASP A 145 3.52 -1.11 14.92
C ASP A 145 4.27 -0.02 15.69
N GLU A 146 3.57 0.81 16.47
CA GLU A 146 4.16 1.85 17.29
C GLU A 146 5.07 1.28 18.39
N ARG A 147 4.66 0.19 19.02
CA ARG A 147 5.47 -0.50 20.04
C ARG A 147 6.73 -1.11 19.44
N MET A 148 6.61 -1.78 18.30
CA MET A 148 7.74 -2.36 17.58
C MET A 148 8.73 -1.29 17.11
N GLN A 149 8.24 -0.16 16.62
CA GLN A 149 9.07 0.98 16.22
C GLN A 149 9.86 1.54 17.41
N ARG A 150 9.23 1.73 18.57
CA ARG A 150 9.93 2.19 19.79
C ARG A 150 11.02 1.21 20.24
N LEU A 151 10.71 -0.08 20.32
CA LEU A 151 11.68 -1.11 20.70
C LEU A 151 12.87 -1.14 19.74
N HIS A 152 12.61 -1.00 18.43
CA HIS A 152 13.68 -0.92 17.43
C HIS A 152 14.59 0.29 17.64
N GLN A 153 14.02 1.45 17.94
CA GLN A 153 14.76 2.67 18.22
C GLN A 153 15.62 2.54 19.48
N GLU A 154 15.10 1.97 20.54
CA GLU A 154 15.83 1.71 21.79
C GLU A 154 17.02 0.78 21.58
N LEU A 155 16.88 -0.26 20.76
CA LEU A 155 17.97 -1.21 20.44
C LEU A 155 19.11 -0.56 19.64
N HIS A 156 18.81 0.44 18.79
CA HIS A 156 19.80 1.07 17.92
C HIS A 156 20.34 2.39 18.48
N HIS A 157 19.74 2.92 19.55
CA HIS A 157 20.22 4.09 20.30
C HIS A 157 20.30 3.77 21.80
N PRO A 158 21.14 2.79 22.21
CA PRO A 158 21.35 2.50 23.64
C PRO A 158 22.26 3.59 24.23
N GLY A 159 21.70 4.79 24.48
CA GLY A 159 22.57 5.88 24.96
C GLY A 159 21.84 7.14 25.37
N GLY A 160 21.04 7.05 26.43
CA GLY A 160 20.44 8.24 26.98
C GLY A 160 19.75 8.00 28.31
N SER A 161 20.41 7.38 29.29
CA SER A 161 20.17 7.60 30.74
C SER A 161 20.66 6.39 31.54
N GLY A 162 21.75 6.56 32.22
CA GLY A 162 22.25 5.58 33.18
C GLY A 162 23.61 5.95 33.73
N ILE A 163 23.81 7.20 34.18
CA ILE A 163 24.84 7.48 35.16
C ILE A 163 24.34 6.89 36.46
N ILE A 164 24.69 5.67 36.74
CA ILE A 164 24.65 5.15 38.11
C ILE A 164 25.91 5.69 38.74
N SER A 165 25.79 6.77 39.52
CA SER A 165 26.80 7.18 40.47
C SER A 165 26.91 6.12 41.55
N ALA A 166 28.12 5.57 41.68
CA ALA A 166 28.53 4.82 42.85
C ALA A 166 28.81 5.75 44.02
#